data_a8f2f9692b32736010cc467d7985d829
#
_entry.id   a8f2f9692b32736010cc467d7985d829
#
_cell.length_a   1.000
_cell.length_b   1.000
_cell.length_c   1.000
_cell.angle_alpha   90.00
_cell.angle_beta   90.00
_cell.angle_gamma   90.00
#
_symmetry.space_group_name_H-M   'P 1'
#
loop_
_entity.id
_entity.type
_entity.pdbx_description
1 polymer ?
#
loop_
_entity_poly.entity_id
_entity_poly.type
_entity_poly.pdbx_seq_one_letter_code
_entity_poly.pdbx_strand_id
1 'polypeptide(L)'
;MKKVRLPFRLFCFLLCLTRCTSVMPGYIPVTPGNPDRNSLIECYFNLGLDYSEIINFLLLVHGIRLSVRQLKRVLFSKDLCRRKNHSDIEEVIAAVERELDGSGSLIGYRQMHQRLRVDYGLVVSRETVRHALKLLDPDGVERRSQHKLKRRAYSAKGPNFIWHLDGYDKLKPFGLCIHGAIDGYSRRILWLEVGPSNNNPRIVARYFMDCVKELGGAPRTIRGDRGTENVNIAAMQSFLRRNGTDSMAGQKSFLYGRSVSNQRIEAWWSFLRNNDTDWWINFFKDLRDVGLYCDDNPLHVECLRFCFIPLLQKELNRVAQHWNLHKMRPSLNQESPPGRPDVLYFLPELNGVNSYLKSVDDDDELLVAEELCCENHVMQADETFVELAQMIMNDNNLQIPRTPVEASNLYSEVLYHIESMI
;
A
#
# COMPACT_ATOMS: atom_id res chain seq x y z
N MET A 1 21.85 -37.57 15.15
CA MET A 1 21.07 -36.84 14.18
C MET A 1 21.48 -35.38 14.25
N LYS A 2 22.09 -34.83 13.19
CA LYS A 2 22.55 -33.43 13.19
C LYS A 2 21.34 -32.53 12.94
N LYS A 3 20.91 -31.76 13.95
CA LYS A 3 19.92 -30.71 13.80
C LYS A 3 20.49 -29.63 12.87
N VAL A 4 19.95 -29.52 11.66
CA VAL A 4 20.23 -28.40 10.75
C VAL A 4 19.50 -27.18 11.36
N ARG A 5 20.26 -26.33 12.07
CA ARG A 5 19.79 -24.99 12.42
C ARG A 5 19.72 -24.17 11.13
N LEU A 6 18.55 -23.93 10.61
CA LEU A 6 18.38 -22.85 9.63
C LEU A 6 18.84 -21.56 10.32
N PRO A 7 19.70 -20.77 9.70
CA PRO A 7 20.21 -19.57 10.35
C PRO A 7 19.06 -18.57 10.54
N PHE A 8 18.93 -18.03 11.75
CA PHE A 8 18.04 -16.96 12.18
C PHE A 8 17.88 -15.83 11.13
N ARG A 9 18.97 -15.52 10.41
CA ARG A 9 18.98 -14.57 9.29
C ARG A 9 18.03 -14.93 8.13
N LEU A 10 17.75 -16.20 7.89
CA LEU A 10 16.87 -16.60 6.78
C LEU A 10 15.38 -16.42 7.11
N PHE A 11 15.01 -16.53 8.36
CA PHE A 11 13.62 -16.33 8.81
C PHE A 11 13.29 -14.85 9.01
N CYS A 12 14.21 -14.05 9.57
CA CYS A 12 14.11 -12.59 9.52
C CYS A 12 14.03 -12.08 8.07
N PHE A 13 14.71 -12.74 7.13
CA PHE A 13 14.62 -12.44 5.71
C PHE A 13 13.24 -12.79 5.12
N LEU A 14 12.60 -13.86 5.56
CA LEU A 14 11.24 -14.26 5.15
C LEU A 14 10.15 -13.35 5.78
N LEU A 15 10.31 -12.91 7.02
CA LEU A 15 9.44 -11.88 7.63
C LEU A 15 9.73 -10.48 7.06
N CYS A 16 10.97 -10.18 6.67
CA CYS A 16 11.30 -8.97 5.93
C CYS A 16 10.76 -8.95 4.49
N LEU A 17 10.43 -10.12 3.90
CA LEU A 17 9.78 -10.19 2.58
C LEU A 17 8.31 -9.74 2.59
N THR A 18 7.71 -9.53 3.77
CA THR A 18 6.40 -8.89 3.92
C THR A 18 6.47 -7.38 4.06
N ARG A 19 7.69 -6.79 4.13
CA ARG A 19 7.84 -5.34 4.08
C ARG A 19 7.28 -4.80 2.78
N CYS A 20 6.79 -3.59 2.90
CA CYS A 20 6.31 -2.78 1.80
C CYS A 20 7.04 -3.12 0.53
N THR A 21 6.28 -3.59 -0.38
CA THR A 21 6.73 -3.61 -1.75
C THR A 21 7.27 -2.22 -2.06
N SER A 22 8.43 -2.18 -2.66
CA SER A 22 9.06 -0.99 -3.24
C SER A 22 8.02 0.10 -3.58
N VAL A 23 8.27 1.31 -3.14
CA VAL A 23 7.50 2.51 -3.54
C VAL A 23 7.43 2.60 -5.07
N MET A 24 8.47 2.12 -5.73
CA MET A 24 8.55 2.02 -7.18
C MET A 24 7.85 0.74 -7.65
N PRO A 25 6.83 0.86 -8.50
CA PRO A 25 6.20 -0.32 -9.10
C PRO A 25 7.23 -1.14 -9.88
N GLY A 26 7.13 -2.48 -9.85
CA GLY A 26 8.07 -3.38 -10.52
C GLY A 26 8.18 -3.20 -12.05
N TYR A 27 7.30 -2.39 -12.67
CA TYR A 27 7.37 -2.00 -14.08
C TYR A 27 8.17 -0.71 -14.32
N ILE A 28 8.66 -0.05 -13.26
CA ILE A 28 9.59 1.07 -13.36
C ILE A 28 10.91 0.59 -12.76
N PRO A 29 11.94 0.31 -13.57
CA PRO A 29 13.19 -0.24 -13.07
C PRO A 29 13.94 0.81 -12.25
N VAL A 30 14.30 0.45 -11.02
CA VAL A 30 15.19 1.23 -10.13
C VAL A 30 16.65 0.98 -10.47
N THR A 31 16.96 -0.15 -11.12
CA THR A 31 18.31 -0.54 -11.55
C THR A 31 18.34 -0.80 -13.05
N PRO A 32 19.47 -0.56 -13.75
CA PRO A 32 19.60 -0.78 -15.16
C PRO A 32 19.61 -2.28 -15.52
N GLY A 33 18.48 -2.91 -15.48
CA GLY A 33 18.18 -4.16 -16.14
C GLY A 33 17.23 -3.85 -17.28
N ASN A 34 17.59 -4.19 -18.49
CA ASN A 34 16.77 -3.88 -19.67
C ASN A 34 15.65 -4.96 -19.79
N PRO A 35 14.45 -4.76 -19.17
CA PRO A 35 13.39 -5.74 -19.28
C PRO A 35 12.98 -5.86 -20.74
N ASP A 36 12.71 -7.09 -21.22
CA ASP A 36 12.24 -7.32 -22.56
C ASP A 36 10.99 -6.48 -22.85
N ARG A 37 11.00 -5.81 -23.99
CA ARG A 37 9.89 -4.95 -24.45
C ARG A 37 8.53 -5.66 -24.38
N ASN A 38 8.48 -6.93 -24.77
CA ASN A 38 7.22 -7.67 -24.83
C ASN A 38 6.72 -8.04 -23.43
N SER A 39 7.63 -8.29 -22.50
CA SER A 39 7.31 -8.52 -21.08
C SER A 39 6.76 -7.25 -20.43
N LEU A 40 7.32 -6.07 -20.72
CA LEU A 40 6.78 -4.79 -20.29
C LEU A 40 5.36 -4.52 -20.82
N ILE A 41 5.12 -4.80 -22.12
CA ILE A 41 3.80 -4.65 -22.74
C ILE A 41 2.77 -5.53 -22.04
N GLU A 42 3.13 -6.77 -21.76
CA GLU A 42 2.26 -7.74 -21.07
C GLU A 42 1.97 -7.28 -19.63
N CYS A 43 2.99 -6.88 -18.89
CA CYS A 43 2.86 -6.33 -17.54
C CYS A 43 1.89 -5.13 -17.51
N TYR A 44 2.13 -4.13 -18.35
CA TYR A 44 1.26 -2.94 -18.42
C TYR A 44 -0.17 -3.26 -18.85
N PHE A 45 -0.33 -4.22 -19.75
CA PHE A 45 -1.65 -4.68 -20.18
C PHE A 45 -2.41 -5.33 -19.02
N ASN A 46 -1.75 -6.21 -18.25
CA ASN A 46 -2.34 -6.92 -17.11
C ASN A 46 -2.69 -5.95 -15.97
N LEU A 47 -1.86 -4.93 -15.72
CA LEU A 47 -2.15 -3.85 -14.78
C LEU A 47 -3.33 -2.95 -15.21
N GLY A 48 -3.84 -3.13 -16.42
CA GLY A 48 -5.03 -2.44 -16.87
C GLY A 48 -4.82 -1.07 -17.46
N LEU A 49 -3.62 -0.67 -17.80
CA LEU A 49 -3.34 0.62 -18.43
C LEU A 49 -3.96 0.71 -19.83
N ASP A 50 -4.46 1.88 -20.20
CA ASP A 50 -4.97 2.12 -21.55
C ASP A 50 -3.83 2.06 -22.59
N TYR A 51 -4.10 1.80 -23.84
CA TYR A 51 -3.06 1.68 -24.88
C TYR A 51 -2.17 2.93 -25.00
N SER A 52 -2.75 4.10 -24.80
CA SER A 52 -2.01 5.36 -24.77
C SER A 52 -1.09 5.45 -23.56
N GLU A 53 -1.57 5.02 -22.38
CA GLU A 53 -0.76 4.96 -21.16
C GLU A 53 0.42 4.00 -21.33
N ILE A 54 0.18 2.80 -21.89
CA ILE A 54 1.24 1.82 -22.18
C ILE A 54 2.32 2.41 -23.09
N ILE A 55 1.92 3.03 -24.20
CA ILE A 55 2.87 3.64 -25.15
C ILE A 55 3.67 4.74 -24.50
N ASN A 56 3.05 5.57 -23.68
CA ASN A 56 3.71 6.66 -22.98
C ASN A 56 4.72 6.15 -21.93
N PHE A 57 4.37 5.11 -21.16
CA PHE A 57 5.33 4.47 -20.25
C PHE A 57 6.51 3.86 -21.01
N LEU A 58 6.26 3.14 -22.09
CA LEU A 58 7.33 2.57 -22.92
C LEU A 58 8.26 3.65 -23.46
N LEU A 59 7.70 4.78 -23.89
CA LEU A 59 8.49 5.89 -24.46
C LEU A 59 9.25 6.67 -23.38
N LEU A 60 8.57 7.15 -22.35
CA LEU A 60 9.13 8.12 -21.41
C LEU A 60 9.98 7.47 -20.31
N VAL A 61 9.62 6.26 -19.87
CA VAL A 61 10.35 5.54 -18.82
C VAL A 61 11.41 4.62 -19.41
N HIS A 62 11.08 3.89 -20.50
CA HIS A 62 11.97 2.87 -21.07
C HIS A 62 12.64 3.27 -22.38
N GLY A 63 12.38 4.46 -22.93
CA GLY A 63 12.93 4.92 -24.21
C GLY A 63 12.46 4.12 -25.44
N ILE A 64 11.43 3.27 -25.29
CA ILE A 64 10.95 2.37 -26.33
C ILE A 64 9.83 3.04 -27.13
N ARG A 65 10.08 3.39 -28.39
CA ARG A 65 9.07 3.93 -29.31
C ARG A 65 8.22 2.82 -29.90
N LEU A 66 6.91 2.93 -29.77
CA LEU A 66 5.94 2.00 -30.33
C LEU A 66 4.69 2.73 -30.82
N SER A 67 4.19 2.36 -31.99
CA SER A 67 2.86 2.85 -32.45
C SER A 67 1.73 1.99 -31.84
N VAL A 68 0.51 2.55 -31.78
CA VAL A 68 -0.68 1.81 -31.35
C VAL A 68 -0.90 0.53 -32.19
N ARG A 69 -0.58 0.59 -33.49
CA ARG A 69 -0.72 -0.56 -34.38
C ARG A 69 0.28 -1.68 -34.05
N GLN A 70 1.53 -1.31 -33.73
CA GLN A 70 2.55 -2.28 -33.29
C GLN A 70 2.21 -2.87 -31.93
N LEU A 71 1.76 -2.05 -30.95
CA LEU A 71 1.30 -2.51 -29.66
C LEU A 71 0.18 -3.55 -29.81
N LYS A 72 -0.87 -3.23 -30.60
CA LYS A 72 -1.98 -4.18 -30.86
C LYS A 72 -1.52 -5.48 -31.51
N ARG A 73 -0.51 -5.43 -32.38
CA ARG A 73 0.07 -6.63 -33.02
C ARG A 73 0.78 -7.52 -32.00
N VAL A 74 1.58 -6.92 -31.10
CA VAL A 74 2.23 -7.66 -30.01
C VAL A 74 1.20 -8.26 -29.05
N LEU A 75 0.17 -7.51 -28.66
CA LEU A 75 -0.89 -8.00 -27.79
C LEU A 75 -1.66 -9.17 -28.46
N PHE A 76 -1.94 -9.06 -29.75
CA PHE A 76 -2.62 -10.13 -30.51
C PHE A 76 -1.76 -11.41 -30.60
N SER A 77 -0.44 -11.29 -30.82
CA SER A 77 0.46 -12.45 -30.88
C SER A 77 0.60 -13.18 -29.53
N LYS A 78 0.26 -12.52 -28.43
CA LYS A 78 0.24 -13.09 -27.07
C LYS A 78 -1.18 -13.45 -26.58
N ASP A 79 -2.17 -13.42 -27.46
CA ASP A 79 -3.60 -13.63 -27.17
C ASP A 79 -4.16 -12.70 -26.06
N LEU A 80 -3.54 -11.53 -25.91
CA LEU A 80 -3.95 -10.53 -24.92
C LEU A 80 -5.04 -9.61 -25.48
N CYS A 81 -6.29 -9.86 -25.10
CA CYS A 81 -7.45 -9.14 -25.56
C CYS A 81 -8.38 -8.70 -24.42
N ARG A 82 -8.88 -7.46 -24.46
CA ARG A 82 -9.74 -6.90 -23.39
C ARG A 82 -11.24 -7.12 -23.61
N ARG A 83 -11.64 -7.49 -24.81
CA ARG A 83 -13.07 -7.59 -25.22
C ARG A 83 -13.43 -8.92 -25.85
N LYS A 84 -12.46 -9.82 -25.98
CA LYS A 84 -12.65 -11.18 -26.46
C LYS A 84 -12.11 -12.13 -25.40
N ASN A 85 -12.44 -13.39 -25.50
CA ASN A 85 -11.98 -14.42 -24.58
C ASN A 85 -12.36 -14.10 -23.12
N HIS A 86 -13.68 -13.83 -22.91
CA HIS A 86 -14.18 -13.66 -21.55
C HIS A 86 -13.96 -14.95 -20.76
N SER A 87 -13.50 -14.80 -19.53
CA SER A 87 -13.38 -15.89 -18.57
C SER A 87 -14.74 -16.52 -18.30
N ASP A 88 -14.77 -17.78 -17.91
CA ASP A 88 -15.99 -18.47 -17.56
C ASP A 88 -16.73 -17.73 -16.44
N ILE A 89 -18.05 -17.68 -16.57
CA ILE A 89 -18.90 -16.98 -15.61
C ILE A 89 -18.86 -17.62 -14.22
N GLU A 90 -18.70 -18.94 -14.15
CA GLU A 90 -18.58 -19.65 -12.86
C GLU A 90 -17.28 -19.28 -12.16
N GLU A 91 -16.17 -19.16 -12.89
CA GLU A 91 -14.89 -18.71 -12.35
C GLU A 91 -14.97 -17.27 -11.84
N VAL A 92 -15.67 -16.38 -12.58
CA VAL A 92 -15.91 -15.00 -12.18
C VAL A 92 -16.74 -14.92 -10.90
N ILE A 93 -17.83 -15.70 -10.80
CA ILE A 93 -18.68 -15.76 -9.61
C ILE A 93 -17.89 -16.25 -8.40
N ALA A 94 -17.15 -17.35 -8.52
CA ALA A 94 -16.34 -17.91 -7.45
C ALA A 94 -15.26 -16.92 -6.96
N ALA A 95 -14.69 -16.12 -7.86
CA ALA A 95 -13.75 -15.09 -7.49
C ALA A 95 -14.42 -13.90 -6.78
N VAL A 96 -15.62 -13.50 -7.19
CA VAL A 96 -16.41 -12.46 -6.52
C VAL A 96 -16.82 -12.92 -5.12
N GLU A 97 -17.30 -14.14 -4.95
CA GLU A 97 -17.68 -14.70 -3.64
C GLU A 97 -16.49 -14.71 -2.68
N ARG A 98 -15.31 -15.17 -3.16
CA ARG A 98 -14.07 -15.14 -2.37
C ARG A 98 -13.68 -13.74 -1.91
N GLU A 99 -13.87 -12.73 -2.75
CA GLU A 99 -13.65 -11.33 -2.37
C GLU A 99 -14.69 -10.82 -1.36
N LEU A 100 -15.95 -11.26 -1.48
CA LEU A 100 -17.02 -10.88 -0.56
C LEU A 100 -16.85 -11.47 0.84
N ASP A 101 -16.17 -12.61 0.99
CA ASP A 101 -15.81 -13.21 2.28
C ASP A 101 -14.75 -12.41 3.06
N GLY A 102 -14.13 -11.42 2.42
CA GLY A 102 -13.12 -10.56 3.02
C GLY A 102 -13.41 -9.07 2.85
N SER A 103 -12.36 -8.26 2.82
CA SER A 103 -12.43 -6.81 2.63
C SER A 103 -13.10 -6.39 1.32
N GLY A 104 -13.16 -7.28 0.35
CA GLY A 104 -13.87 -7.08 -0.91
C GLY A 104 -15.38 -6.86 -0.76
N SER A 105 -15.97 -7.23 0.38
CA SER A 105 -17.38 -6.94 0.71
C SER A 105 -17.71 -5.44 0.80
N LEU A 106 -16.70 -4.62 1.04
CA LEU A 106 -16.84 -3.16 1.18
C LEU A 106 -16.71 -2.39 -0.14
N ILE A 107 -16.17 -3.02 -1.19
CA ILE A 107 -15.86 -2.33 -2.45
C ILE A 107 -17.00 -2.37 -3.47
N GLY A 108 -17.06 -1.34 -4.34
CA GLY A 108 -18.02 -1.27 -5.43
C GLY A 108 -17.57 -2.02 -6.70
N TYR A 109 -18.50 -2.28 -7.61
CA TYR A 109 -18.26 -3.07 -8.82
C TYR A 109 -17.05 -2.64 -9.68
N ARG A 110 -16.62 -1.36 -9.63
CA ARG A 110 -15.44 -0.91 -10.39
C ARG A 110 -14.14 -1.37 -9.77
N GLN A 111 -14.04 -1.32 -8.46
CA GLN A 111 -12.90 -1.83 -7.72
C GLN A 111 -12.87 -3.36 -7.76
N MET A 112 -14.02 -4.01 -7.60
CA MET A 112 -14.16 -5.44 -7.79
C MET A 112 -13.69 -5.88 -9.19
N HIS A 113 -14.17 -5.21 -10.25
CA HIS A 113 -13.68 -5.47 -11.61
C HIS A 113 -12.17 -5.30 -11.75
N GLN A 114 -11.57 -4.33 -11.05
CA GLN A 114 -10.12 -4.13 -11.07
C GLN A 114 -9.39 -5.26 -10.33
N ARG A 115 -9.86 -5.69 -9.16
CA ARG A 115 -9.31 -6.83 -8.41
C ARG A 115 -9.38 -8.12 -9.24
N LEU A 116 -10.54 -8.43 -9.80
CA LEU A 116 -10.70 -9.62 -10.66
C LEU A 116 -9.71 -9.66 -11.82
N ARG A 117 -9.38 -8.51 -12.37
CA ARG A 117 -8.45 -8.40 -13.48
C ARG A 117 -6.99 -8.44 -13.05
N VAL A 118 -6.61 -7.71 -12.00
CA VAL A 118 -5.20 -7.55 -11.57
C VAL A 118 -4.74 -8.76 -10.76
N ASP A 119 -5.57 -9.24 -9.85
CA ASP A 119 -5.19 -10.29 -8.90
C ASP A 119 -5.52 -11.70 -9.41
N TYR A 120 -6.62 -11.83 -10.18
CA TYR A 120 -7.09 -13.13 -10.70
C TYR A 120 -6.83 -13.31 -12.20
N GLY A 121 -6.40 -12.25 -12.91
CA GLY A 121 -6.18 -12.32 -14.37
C GLY A 121 -7.45 -12.48 -15.21
N LEU A 122 -8.65 -12.32 -14.61
CA LEU A 122 -9.91 -12.59 -15.28
C LEU A 122 -10.29 -11.51 -16.30
N VAL A 123 -10.77 -11.95 -17.46
CA VAL A 123 -11.30 -11.08 -18.51
C VAL A 123 -12.81 -11.04 -18.41
N VAL A 124 -13.36 -9.99 -17.83
CA VAL A 124 -14.80 -9.84 -17.56
C VAL A 124 -15.27 -8.40 -17.86
N SER A 125 -16.53 -8.23 -18.26
CA SER A 125 -17.08 -6.88 -18.42
C SER A 125 -17.47 -6.25 -17.09
N ARG A 126 -17.40 -4.91 -17.01
CA ARG A 126 -17.85 -4.18 -15.80
C ARG A 126 -19.33 -4.41 -15.50
N GLU A 127 -20.13 -4.61 -16.53
CA GLU A 127 -21.56 -4.85 -16.41
C GLU A 127 -21.85 -6.24 -15.81
N THR A 128 -21.08 -7.25 -16.22
CA THR A 128 -21.16 -8.60 -15.63
C THR A 128 -20.84 -8.54 -14.14
N VAL A 129 -19.76 -7.86 -13.75
CA VAL A 129 -19.38 -7.69 -12.34
C VAL A 129 -20.43 -6.90 -11.56
N ARG A 130 -21.04 -5.87 -12.18
CA ARG A 130 -22.13 -5.10 -11.56
C ARG A 130 -23.34 -5.97 -11.28
N HIS A 131 -23.72 -6.84 -12.21
CA HIS A 131 -24.82 -7.77 -12.04
C HIS A 131 -24.50 -8.84 -10.99
N ALA A 132 -23.30 -9.42 -11.03
CA ALA A 132 -22.86 -10.39 -10.03
C ALA A 132 -22.93 -9.84 -8.59
N LEU A 133 -22.38 -8.62 -8.36
CA LEU A 133 -22.47 -7.97 -7.05
C LEU A 133 -23.90 -7.66 -6.63
N LYS A 134 -24.81 -7.29 -7.57
CA LYS A 134 -26.21 -7.03 -7.25
C LYS A 134 -26.94 -8.29 -6.82
N LEU A 135 -26.55 -9.45 -7.33
CA LEU A 135 -27.15 -10.73 -6.99
C LEU A 135 -26.54 -11.31 -5.68
N LEU A 136 -25.24 -11.21 -5.50
CA LEU A 136 -24.52 -11.82 -4.39
C LEU A 136 -24.50 -10.94 -3.12
N ASP A 137 -24.51 -9.60 -3.27
CA ASP A 137 -24.44 -8.62 -2.17
C ASP A 137 -25.38 -7.43 -2.42
N PRO A 138 -26.71 -7.64 -2.48
CA PRO A 138 -27.69 -6.57 -2.74
C PRO A 138 -27.68 -5.49 -1.65
N ASP A 139 -27.58 -5.87 -0.38
CA ASP A 139 -27.56 -4.95 0.75
C ASP A 139 -26.31 -4.06 0.76
N GLY A 140 -25.15 -4.64 0.44
CA GLY A 140 -23.91 -3.86 0.30
C GLY A 140 -23.98 -2.88 -0.88
N VAL A 141 -24.59 -3.26 -2.00
CA VAL A 141 -24.80 -2.34 -3.14
C VAL A 141 -25.68 -1.16 -2.72
N GLU A 142 -26.75 -1.37 -1.96
CA GLU A 142 -27.62 -0.30 -1.46
C GLU A 142 -26.89 0.63 -0.48
N ARG A 143 -26.22 0.08 0.55
CA ARG A 143 -25.42 0.85 1.50
C ARG A 143 -24.40 1.77 0.80
N ARG A 144 -23.69 1.28 -0.20
CA ARG A 144 -22.69 2.06 -0.97
C ARG A 144 -23.29 3.16 -1.85
N SER A 145 -24.59 3.09 -2.19
CA SER A 145 -25.26 4.08 -3.04
C SER A 145 -25.65 5.38 -2.32
N GLN A 146 -25.74 5.36 -0.99
CA GLN A 146 -26.32 6.43 -0.17
C GLN A 146 -25.34 7.57 0.21
N HIS A 147 -24.01 7.41 0.00
CA HIS A 147 -23.03 8.40 0.46
C HIS A 147 -22.69 9.49 -0.57
N LYS A 148 -22.98 10.77 -0.23
CA LYS A 148 -22.53 11.97 -0.99
C LYS A 148 -21.62 12.85 -0.13
N LEU A 149 -20.35 12.99 -0.51
CA LEU A 149 -19.37 13.86 0.17
C LEU A 149 -19.31 15.26 -0.47
N LYS A 150 -19.30 16.32 0.36
CA LYS A 150 -18.93 17.69 -0.05
C LYS A 150 -17.40 17.80 -0.12
N ARG A 151 -16.86 18.14 -1.28
CA ARG A 151 -15.42 18.25 -1.52
C ARG A 151 -14.96 19.70 -1.43
N ARG A 152 -13.81 19.96 -0.80
CA ARG A 152 -13.13 21.26 -0.74
C ARG A 152 -12.15 21.38 -1.91
N ALA A 153 -11.90 22.60 -2.38
CA ALA A 153 -10.87 22.86 -3.38
C ALA A 153 -9.47 22.58 -2.79
N TYR A 154 -8.63 21.92 -3.54
CA TYR A 154 -7.25 21.59 -3.17
C TYR A 154 -6.36 21.68 -4.39
N SER A 155 -5.23 22.40 -4.29
CA SER A 155 -4.27 22.59 -5.37
C SER A 155 -2.88 22.09 -4.97
N ALA A 156 -2.20 21.41 -5.91
CA ALA A 156 -0.77 21.13 -5.89
C ALA A 156 -0.21 21.27 -7.32
N LYS A 157 1.01 21.81 -7.45
CA LYS A 157 1.55 22.22 -8.76
C LYS A 157 2.03 21.03 -9.62
N GLY A 158 2.37 19.90 -9.01
CA GLY A 158 2.85 18.70 -9.68
C GLY A 158 3.24 17.63 -8.65
N PRO A 159 3.66 16.42 -9.11
CA PRO A 159 4.15 15.38 -8.22
C PRO A 159 5.31 15.87 -7.35
N ASN A 160 5.40 15.35 -6.12
CA ASN A 160 6.45 15.69 -5.15
C ASN A 160 6.50 17.18 -4.75
N PHE A 161 5.47 17.97 -5.12
CA PHE A 161 5.33 19.32 -4.64
C PHE A 161 5.04 19.37 -3.14
N ILE A 162 4.18 18.49 -2.67
CA ILE A 162 3.86 18.28 -1.26
C ILE A 162 3.44 16.84 -1.02
N TRP A 163 4.06 16.18 -0.04
CA TRP A 163 3.59 14.91 0.49
C TRP A 163 2.77 15.16 1.76
N HIS A 164 1.67 14.45 1.90
CA HIS A 164 0.85 14.43 3.10
C HIS A 164 1.08 13.12 3.82
N LEU A 165 1.46 13.18 5.07
CA LEU A 165 1.67 12.00 5.91
C LEU A 165 0.85 12.09 7.19
N ASP A 166 0.45 10.95 7.71
CA ASP A 166 -0.39 10.85 8.89
C ASP A 166 -0.47 9.41 9.41
N GLY A 167 -0.80 9.26 10.70
CA GLY A 167 -1.12 7.99 11.33
C GLY A 167 -2.61 7.64 11.23
N TYR A 168 -2.92 6.35 11.19
CA TYR A 168 -4.29 5.83 11.23
C TYR A 168 -4.45 4.86 12.40
N ASP A 169 -5.09 5.32 13.48
CA ASP A 169 -5.14 4.65 14.78
C ASP A 169 -6.44 3.84 15.02
N LYS A 170 -7.22 3.54 13.98
CA LYS A 170 -8.50 2.83 14.16
C LYS A 170 -8.34 1.36 14.54
N LEU A 171 -7.18 0.78 14.29
CA LEU A 171 -6.79 -0.57 14.72
C LEU A 171 -5.97 -0.58 16.03
N LYS A 172 -5.67 0.59 16.59
CA LYS A 172 -4.91 0.73 17.85
C LYS A 172 -5.48 -0.03 19.04
N PRO A 173 -6.83 -0.16 19.21
CA PRO A 173 -7.41 -1.02 20.26
C PRO A 173 -7.00 -2.49 20.18
N PHE A 174 -6.50 -2.94 19.01
CA PHE A 174 -6.01 -4.31 18.79
C PHE A 174 -4.46 -4.34 18.75
N GLY A 175 -3.80 -3.28 19.21
CA GLY A 175 -2.34 -3.19 19.22
C GLY A 175 -1.70 -2.94 17.84
N LEU A 176 -2.48 -2.53 16.84
CA LEU A 176 -2.05 -2.31 15.46
C LEU A 176 -2.22 -0.83 15.07
N CYS A 177 -1.21 -0.24 14.47
CA CYS A 177 -1.24 1.12 13.97
C CYS A 177 -0.82 1.14 12.51
N ILE A 178 -1.45 1.99 11.69
CA ILE A 178 -1.07 2.17 10.29
C ILE A 178 -0.50 3.57 10.13
N HIS A 179 0.59 3.69 9.35
CA HIS A 179 1.15 4.97 8.95
C HIS A 179 1.24 5.04 7.43
N GLY A 180 0.95 6.22 6.85
CA GLY A 180 0.97 6.35 5.41
C GLY A 180 1.32 7.75 4.92
N ALA A 181 1.69 7.80 3.64
CA ALA A 181 1.89 9.04 2.91
C ALA A 181 1.27 9.02 1.53
N ILE A 182 0.80 10.17 1.10
CA ILE A 182 0.16 10.38 -0.20
C ILE A 182 0.74 11.62 -0.89
N ASP A 183 1.04 11.51 -2.17
CA ASP A 183 1.42 12.66 -2.97
C ASP A 183 0.23 13.60 -3.21
N GLY A 184 0.44 14.88 -2.98
CA GLY A 184 -0.63 15.87 -3.03
C GLY A 184 -1.23 16.09 -4.41
N TYR A 185 -0.45 15.97 -5.48
CA TYR A 185 -0.89 16.18 -6.85
C TYR A 185 -1.54 14.92 -7.45
N SER A 186 -0.77 13.86 -7.54
CA SER A 186 -1.18 12.60 -8.17
C SER A 186 -2.15 11.78 -7.32
N ARG A 187 -2.13 11.99 -6.00
CA ARG A 187 -2.84 11.16 -5.00
C ARG A 187 -2.29 9.73 -4.96
N ARG A 188 -1.05 9.53 -5.40
CA ARG A 188 -0.34 8.27 -5.28
C ARG A 188 -0.03 7.99 -3.81
N ILE A 189 -0.34 6.78 -3.34
CA ILE A 189 0.14 6.31 -2.05
C ILE A 189 1.62 5.99 -2.20
N LEU A 190 2.42 6.61 -1.35
CA LEU A 190 3.87 6.48 -1.34
C LEU A 190 4.31 5.33 -0.44
N TRP A 191 3.76 5.26 0.75
CA TRP A 191 3.85 4.10 1.64
C TRP A 191 2.57 3.93 2.44
N LEU A 192 2.36 2.73 2.94
CA LEU A 192 1.24 2.34 3.78
C LEU A 192 1.69 1.16 4.63
N GLU A 193 2.14 1.46 5.84
CA GLU A 193 2.81 0.51 6.72
C GLU A 193 1.98 0.24 7.97
N VAL A 194 1.89 -1.04 8.37
CA VAL A 194 1.32 -1.44 9.65
C VAL A 194 2.43 -1.84 10.62
N GLY A 195 2.29 -1.37 11.85
CA GLY A 195 3.23 -1.67 12.92
C GLY A 195 2.57 -1.70 14.30
N PRO A 196 3.32 -2.00 15.34
CA PRO A 196 2.81 -2.07 16.71
C PRO A 196 2.48 -0.69 17.29
N SER A 197 3.05 0.38 16.73
CA SER A 197 2.85 1.75 17.23
C SER A 197 3.23 2.79 16.18
N ASN A 198 2.49 3.90 16.16
CA ASN A 198 2.87 5.12 15.43
C ASN A 198 3.64 6.12 16.34
N ASN A 199 3.82 5.83 17.62
CA ASN A 199 4.39 6.80 18.58
C ASN A 199 5.93 6.87 18.54
N ASN A 200 6.60 5.89 17.92
CA ASN A 200 8.06 5.89 17.80
C ASN A 200 8.49 6.66 16.54
N PRO A 201 9.07 7.89 16.69
CA PRO A 201 9.47 8.71 15.56
C PRO A 201 10.57 8.07 14.70
N ARG A 202 11.37 7.13 15.24
CA ARG A 202 12.41 6.43 14.50
C ARG A 202 11.84 5.40 13.52
N ILE A 203 10.73 4.75 13.89
CA ILE A 203 10.02 3.81 13.01
C ILE A 203 9.39 4.57 11.83
N VAL A 204 8.68 5.64 12.12
CA VAL A 204 8.01 6.45 11.09
C VAL A 204 9.05 7.10 10.15
N ALA A 205 10.20 7.52 10.70
CA ALA A 205 11.33 8.01 9.92
C ALA A 205 11.92 6.94 8.97
N ARG A 206 11.91 5.65 9.37
CA ARG A 206 12.34 4.56 8.51
C ARG A 206 11.47 4.47 7.24
N TYR A 207 10.16 4.55 7.37
CA TYR A 207 9.25 4.53 6.20
C TYR A 207 9.54 5.68 5.23
N PHE A 208 9.81 6.86 5.77
CA PHE A 208 10.19 8.01 4.95
C PHE A 208 11.53 7.81 4.26
N MET A 209 12.55 7.32 4.99
CA MET A 209 13.88 7.08 4.42
C MET A 209 13.86 6.05 3.30
N ASP A 210 13.17 4.94 3.51
CA ASP A 210 13.03 3.89 2.50
C ASP A 210 12.39 4.45 1.22
N CYS A 211 11.35 5.30 1.36
CA CYS A 211 10.72 5.99 0.25
C CYS A 211 11.68 6.97 -0.48
N VAL A 212 12.45 7.76 0.26
CA VAL A 212 13.43 8.70 -0.30
C VAL A 212 14.53 7.96 -1.08
N LYS A 213 15.04 6.87 -0.53
CA LYS A 213 16.06 6.03 -1.18
C LYS A 213 15.55 5.44 -2.49
N GLU A 214 14.34 4.88 -2.48
CA GLU A 214 13.75 4.27 -3.68
C GLU A 214 13.42 5.28 -4.78
N LEU A 215 12.98 6.47 -4.39
CA LEU A 215 12.68 7.54 -5.36
C LEU A 215 13.93 8.29 -5.82
N GLY A 216 15.08 8.11 -5.16
CA GLY A 216 16.30 8.86 -5.41
C GLY A 216 16.18 10.34 -5.03
N GLY A 217 15.30 10.69 -4.08
CA GLY A 217 15.14 12.08 -3.70
C GLY A 217 14.02 12.37 -2.71
N ALA A 218 14.05 13.60 -2.16
CA ALA A 218 13.07 14.10 -1.23
C ALA A 218 12.03 15.03 -1.91
N PRO A 219 10.80 15.14 -1.39
CA PRO A 219 9.81 16.06 -1.92
C PRO A 219 10.21 17.51 -1.66
N ARG A 220 9.62 18.45 -2.41
CA ARG A 220 9.81 19.88 -2.15
C ARG A 220 9.34 20.26 -0.74
N THR A 221 8.18 19.74 -0.31
CA THR A 221 7.63 19.95 1.03
C THR A 221 6.91 18.71 1.54
N ILE A 222 6.86 18.59 2.86
CA ILE A 222 6.04 17.59 3.57
C ILE A 222 5.02 18.33 4.42
N ARG A 223 3.83 17.77 4.58
CA ARG A 223 2.84 18.20 5.54
C ARG A 223 2.47 17.05 6.47
N GLY A 224 2.64 17.29 7.76
CA GLY A 224 2.17 16.43 8.84
C GLY A 224 1.45 17.25 9.90
N ASP A 225 0.86 16.60 10.86
CA ASP A 225 0.37 17.25 12.07
C ASP A 225 1.52 17.56 13.05
N ARG A 226 1.17 18.05 14.24
CA ARG A 226 2.15 18.38 15.30
C ARG A 226 2.44 17.20 16.23
N GLY A 227 2.18 15.98 15.79
CA GLY A 227 2.49 14.79 16.55
C GLY A 227 4.00 14.60 16.76
N THR A 228 4.37 13.97 17.88
CA THR A 228 5.78 13.69 18.22
C THR A 228 6.41 12.67 17.26
N GLU A 229 5.61 11.85 16.63
CA GLU A 229 6.02 10.84 15.63
C GLU A 229 6.65 11.47 14.38
N ASN A 230 6.32 12.73 14.08
CA ASN A 230 6.79 13.43 12.88
C ASN A 230 8.13 14.17 13.07
N VAL A 231 8.69 14.20 14.29
CA VAL A 231 9.87 15.02 14.62
C VAL A 231 11.09 14.59 13.81
N ASN A 232 11.34 13.27 13.70
CA ASN A 232 12.48 12.76 12.95
C ASN A 232 12.33 12.98 11.44
N ILE A 233 11.13 12.78 10.89
CA ILE A 233 10.86 13.10 9.48
C ILE A 233 11.11 14.59 9.20
N ALA A 234 10.66 15.47 10.09
CA ALA A 234 10.86 16.90 9.93
C ALA A 234 12.36 17.29 9.96
N ALA A 235 13.14 16.65 10.84
CA ALA A 235 14.58 16.85 10.91
C ALA A 235 15.27 16.36 9.63
N MET A 236 14.97 15.13 9.19
CA MET A 236 15.53 14.54 7.97
C MET A 236 15.15 15.35 6.72
N GLN A 237 13.90 15.72 6.56
CA GLN A 237 13.45 16.55 5.44
C GLN A 237 14.18 17.89 5.41
N SER A 238 14.32 18.55 6.58
CA SER A 238 15.04 19.82 6.69
C SER A 238 16.51 19.66 6.34
N PHE A 239 17.15 18.57 6.75
CA PHE A 239 18.53 18.24 6.46
C PHE A 239 18.73 17.95 4.97
N LEU A 240 17.96 17.08 4.38
CA LEU A 240 18.04 16.72 2.95
C LEU A 240 17.73 17.92 2.03
N ARG A 241 16.99 18.90 2.54
CA ARG A 241 16.63 20.12 1.81
C ARG A 241 17.46 21.34 2.17
N ARG A 242 18.51 21.22 3.03
CA ARG A 242 19.30 22.36 3.54
C ARG A 242 19.97 23.22 2.48
N ASN A 243 20.46 22.56 1.40
CA ASN A 243 21.15 23.20 0.29
C ASN A 243 20.22 23.62 -0.86
N GLY A 244 18.90 23.48 -0.66
CA GLY A 244 17.94 23.85 -1.69
C GLY A 244 17.91 25.35 -1.96
N THR A 245 17.69 25.74 -3.23
CA THR A 245 17.65 27.14 -3.65
C THR A 245 16.24 27.74 -3.72
N ASP A 246 15.21 26.92 -3.51
CA ASP A 246 13.83 27.40 -3.55
C ASP A 246 13.35 27.94 -2.18
N SER A 247 12.25 28.70 -2.20
CA SER A 247 11.70 29.38 -1.02
C SER A 247 11.25 28.46 0.13
N MET A 248 11.22 27.14 -0.10
CA MET A 248 10.82 26.11 0.86
C MET A 248 12.00 25.20 1.24
N ALA A 249 13.23 25.64 1.06
CA ALA A 249 14.41 24.89 1.46
C ALA A 249 14.60 24.87 2.99
N GLY A 250 15.35 23.88 3.47
CA GLY A 250 15.67 23.69 4.89
C GLY A 250 14.43 23.49 5.75
N GLN A 251 14.37 24.16 6.92
CA GLN A 251 13.28 24.01 7.88
C GLN A 251 11.88 24.33 7.33
N LYS A 252 11.79 25.16 6.28
CA LYS A 252 10.51 25.47 5.64
C LYS A 252 9.95 24.32 4.81
N SER A 253 10.75 23.29 4.56
CA SER A 253 10.31 22.12 3.79
C SER A 253 9.38 21.17 4.56
N PHE A 254 9.26 21.34 5.88
CA PHE A 254 8.26 20.62 6.67
C PHE A 254 7.19 21.59 7.19
N LEU A 255 5.93 21.33 6.85
CA LEU A 255 4.78 22.16 7.16
C LEU A 255 3.93 21.50 8.24
N TYR A 256 4.08 21.97 9.47
CA TYR A 256 3.19 21.58 10.57
C TYR A 256 1.80 22.20 10.38
N GLY A 257 0.76 21.38 10.44
CA GLY A 257 -0.61 21.83 10.30
C GLY A 257 -1.58 21.14 11.26
N ARG A 258 -2.82 21.63 11.30
CA ARG A 258 -3.91 20.87 11.92
C ARG A 258 -4.31 19.72 10.97
N SER A 259 -4.85 18.62 11.49
CA SER A 259 -5.31 17.48 10.67
C SER A 259 -6.27 17.91 9.56
N VAL A 260 -7.17 18.88 9.84
CA VAL A 260 -8.05 19.51 8.82
C VAL A 260 -7.31 20.11 7.63
N SER A 261 -6.04 20.46 7.76
CA SER A 261 -5.20 20.98 6.68
C SER A 261 -4.50 19.85 5.91
N ASN A 262 -4.49 18.65 6.46
CA ASN A 262 -3.89 17.44 5.86
C ASN A 262 -4.87 16.68 4.96
N GLN A 263 -5.63 17.43 4.16
CA GLN A 263 -6.85 16.99 3.47
C GLN A 263 -6.69 15.76 2.58
N ARG A 264 -5.50 15.55 1.97
CA ARG A 264 -5.29 14.42 1.05
C ARG A 264 -5.27 13.09 1.76
N ILE A 265 -4.48 12.99 2.82
CA ILE A 265 -4.35 11.76 3.59
C ILE A 265 -5.63 11.49 4.40
N GLU A 266 -6.24 12.51 4.99
CA GLU A 266 -7.50 12.39 5.72
C GLU A 266 -8.66 11.90 4.84
N ALA A 267 -8.77 12.44 3.63
CA ALA A 267 -9.75 11.95 2.66
C ALA A 267 -9.46 10.51 2.23
N TRP A 268 -8.19 10.13 2.17
CA TRP A 268 -7.78 8.78 1.82
C TRP A 268 -8.02 7.79 2.97
N TRP A 269 -7.82 8.20 4.24
CA TRP A 269 -8.19 7.38 5.41
C TRP A 269 -9.68 7.02 5.42
N SER A 270 -10.53 7.97 5.05
CA SER A 270 -11.97 7.70 4.90
C SER A 270 -12.24 6.67 3.80
N PHE A 271 -11.47 6.71 2.70
CA PHE A 271 -11.53 5.70 1.63
C PHE A 271 -11.05 4.34 2.14
N LEU A 272 -9.89 4.29 2.79
CA LEU A 272 -9.30 3.06 3.34
C LEU A 272 -10.28 2.39 4.32
N ARG A 273 -10.85 3.16 5.24
CA ARG A 273 -11.82 2.68 6.20
C ARG A 273 -13.00 2.01 5.52
N ASN A 274 -13.65 2.71 4.61
CA ASN A 274 -14.89 2.26 3.98
C ASN A 274 -14.70 1.12 2.96
N ASN A 275 -13.46 0.85 2.52
CA ASN A 275 -13.19 -0.12 1.47
C ASN A 275 -12.29 -1.29 1.91
N ASP A 276 -11.79 -1.26 3.15
CA ASP A 276 -10.86 -2.27 3.65
C ASP A 276 -10.88 -2.42 5.17
N THR A 277 -10.40 -1.41 5.92
CA THR A 277 -10.13 -1.59 7.35
C THR A 277 -11.38 -1.74 8.23
N ASP A 278 -12.58 -1.33 7.81
CA ASP A 278 -13.82 -1.61 8.56
C ASP A 278 -14.09 -3.12 8.67
N TRP A 279 -13.70 -3.90 7.66
CA TRP A 279 -13.78 -5.36 7.73
C TRP A 279 -12.84 -5.91 8.82
N TRP A 280 -11.58 -5.48 8.83
CA TRP A 280 -10.60 -5.89 9.85
C TRP A 280 -10.98 -5.45 11.26
N ILE A 281 -11.51 -4.24 11.41
CA ILE A 281 -12.01 -3.75 12.70
C ILE A 281 -13.13 -4.65 13.23
N ASN A 282 -14.06 -5.04 12.38
CA ASN A 282 -15.16 -5.94 12.78
C ASN A 282 -14.63 -7.35 13.05
N PHE A 283 -13.74 -7.88 12.23
CA PHE A 283 -13.11 -9.17 12.44
C PHE A 283 -12.39 -9.27 13.80
N PHE A 284 -11.61 -8.25 14.18
CA PHE A 284 -10.96 -8.24 15.50
C PHE A 284 -11.93 -8.01 16.66
N LYS A 285 -13.02 -7.28 16.45
CA LYS A 285 -14.10 -7.18 17.44
C LYS A 285 -14.76 -8.53 17.67
N ASP A 286 -15.04 -9.27 16.59
CA ASP A 286 -15.64 -10.61 16.71
C ASP A 286 -14.72 -11.54 17.52
N LEU A 287 -13.40 -11.53 17.30
CA LEU A 287 -12.44 -12.30 18.12
C LEU A 287 -12.50 -11.90 19.60
N ARG A 288 -12.64 -10.61 19.90
CA ARG A 288 -12.78 -10.12 21.27
C ARG A 288 -14.13 -10.52 21.88
N ASP A 289 -15.20 -10.35 21.13
CA ASP A 289 -16.57 -10.56 21.61
C ASP A 289 -16.85 -12.06 21.90
N VAL A 290 -16.18 -12.98 21.20
CA VAL A 290 -16.21 -14.42 21.49
C VAL A 290 -15.19 -14.85 22.56
N GLY A 291 -14.42 -13.90 23.13
CA GLY A 291 -13.47 -14.16 24.21
C GLY A 291 -12.14 -14.79 23.78
N LEU A 292 -11.85 -14.84 22.49
CA LEU A 292 -10.56 -15.35 21.98
C LEU A 292 -9.45 -14.32 22.12
N TYR A 293 -9.75 -13.02 22.12
CA TYR A 293 -8.78 -11.93 22.27
C TYR A 293 -9.11 -11.03 23.46
N CYS A 294 -8.09 -10.66 24.21
CA CYS A 294 -8.17 -9.70 25.33
C CYS A 294 -7.16 -8.58 25.11
N ASP A 295 -7.65 -7.35 24.95
CA ASP A 295 -6.82 -6.15 24.70
C ASP A 295 -6.01 -5.69 25.92
N ASP A 296 -6.41 -6.08 27.12
CA ASP A 296 -5.69 -5.82 28.38
C ASP A 296 -4.56 -6.84 28.65
N ASN A 297 -4.50 -7.94 27.90
CA ASN A 297 -3.47 -8.97 28.08
C ASN A 297 -2.32 -8.78 27.05
N PRO A 298 -1.11 -8.40 27.51
CA PRO A 298 0.05 -8.20 26.62
C PRO A 298 0.37 -9.42 25.74
N LEU A 299 0.19 -10.64 26.27
CA LEU A 299 0.44 -11.87 25.53
C LEU A 299 -0.50 -12.00 24.33
N HIS A 300 -1.78 -11.70 24.52
CA HIS A 300 -2.78 -11.71 23.44
C HIS A 300 -2.43 -10.67 22.36
N VAL A 301 -1.97 -9.48 22.77
CA VAL A 301 -1.57 -8.41 21.85
C VAL A 301 -0.35 -8.81 21.02
N GLU A 302 0.71 -9.38 21.64
CA GLU A 302 1.89 -9.82 20.92
C GLU A 302 1.58 -10.98 19.97
N CYS A 303 0.76 -11.94 20.42
CA CYS A 303 0.32 -13.05 19.59
C CYS A 303 -0.50 -12.56 18.37
N LEU A 304 -1.40 -11.59 18.56
CA LEU A 304 -2.17 -11.00 17.48
C LEU A 304 -1.24 -10.28 16.49
N ARG A 305 -0.29 -9.49 16.96
CA ARG A 305 0.72 -8.82 16.13
C ARG A 305 1.50 -9.81 15.29
N PHE A 306 2.02 -10.85 15.91
CA PHE A 306 2.79 -11.89 15.24
C PHE A 306 2.01 -12.57 14.11
N CYS A 307 0.75 -12.95 14.37
CA CYS A 307 -0.07 -13.68 13.41
C CYS A 307 -0.65 -12.80 12.30
N PHE A 308 -1.03 -11.54 12.61
CA PHE A 308 -1.85 -10.74 11.71
C PHE A 308 -1.10 -9.59 11.02
N ILE A 309 0.00 -9.04 11.59
CA ILE A 309 0.72 -7.94 10.92
C ILE A 309 1.20 -8.33 9.51
N PRO A 310 1.81 -9.51 9.27
CA PRO A 310 2.25 -9.88 7.94
C PRO A 310 1.10 -9.97 6.92
N LEU A 311 -0.04 -10.47 7.36
CA LEU A 311 -1.23 -10.62 6.52
C LEU A 311 -1.85 -9.25 6.22
N LEU A 312 -2.00 -8.41 7.24
CA LEU A 312 -2.53 -7.05 7.10
C LEU A 312 -1.62 -6.18 6.21
N GLN A 313 -0.30 -6.30 6.36
CA GLN A 313 0.64 -5.58 5.48
C GLN A 313 0.48 -5.98 4.02
N LYS A 314 0.32 -7.27 3.76
CA LYS A 314 0.06 -7.76 2.40
C LYS A 314 -1.23 -7.19 1.82
N GLU A 315 -2.29 -7.11 2.62
CA GLU A 315 -3.57 -6.51 2.20
C GLU A 315 -3.42 -5.00 1.97
N LEU A 316 -2.74 -4.27 2.86
CA LEU A 316 -2.48 -2.84 2.67
C LEU A 316 -1.67 -2.55 1.40
N ASN A 317 -0.67 -3.37 1.08
CA ASN A 317 0.09 -3.27 -0.17
C ASN A 317 -0.83 -3.46 -1.39
N ARG A 318 -1.73 -4.44 -1.33
CA ARG A 318 -2.74 -4.68 -2.36
C ARG A 318 -3.68 -3.48 -2.52
N VAL A 319 -4.16 -2.90 -1.42
CA VAL A 319 -5.02 -1.72 -1.43
C VAL A 319 -4.29 -0.52 -2.04
N ALA A 320 -3.04 -0.27 -1.65
CA ALA A 320 -2.23 0.81 -2.21
C ALA A 320 -2.00 0.63 -3.72
N GLN A 321 -1.69 -0.58 -4.17
CA GLN A 321 -1.53 -0.90 -5.59
C GLN A 321 -2.82 -0.64 -6.39
N HIS A 322 -3.96 -1.13 -5.89
CA HIS A 322 -5.25 -0.90 -6.55
C HIS A 322 -5.63 0.58 -6.59
N TRP A 323 -5.34 1.32 -5.50
CA TRP A 323 -5.54 2.76 -5.49
C TRP A 323 -4.65 3.46 -6.52
N ASN A 324 -3.37 3.14 -6.58
CA ASN A 324 -2.42 3.77 -7.49
C ASN A 324 -2.74 3.50 -8.97
N LEU A 325 -3.38 2.37 -9.26
CA LEU A 325 -3.80 1.97 -10.62
C LEU A 325 -5.23 2.37 -10.99
N HIS A 326 -6.08 2.83 -10.06
CA HIS A 326 -7.46 3.14 -10.39
C HIS A 326 -7.56 4.46 -11.20
N LYS A 327 -8.56 4.54 -12.09
CA LYS A 327 -8.79 5.75 -12.89
C LYS A 327 -9.77 6.71 -12.20
N MET A 328 -9.22 7.81 -11.69
CA MET A 328 -10.02 8.89 -11.09
C MET A 328 -10.79 9.67 -12.16
N ARG A 329 -12.02 10.05 -11.83
CA ARG A 329 -12.90 10.81 -12.71
C ARG A 329 -12.59 12.32 -12.65
N PRO A 330 -12.88 13.06 -13.72
CA PRO A 330 -12.93 14.52 -13.65
C PRO A 330 -13.88 14.99 -12.55
N SER A 331 -13.48 16.03 -11.83
CA SER A 331 -14.33 16.69 -10.85
C SER A 331 -14.21 18.20 -11.02
N LEU A 332 -15.35 18.88 -11.10
CA LEU A 332 -15.40 20.34 -11.23
C LEU A 332 -14.80 21.07 -10.01
N ASN A 333 -14.77 20.40 -8.84
CA ASN A 333 -14.30 20.96 -7.58
C ASN A 333 -12.86 20.61 -7.23
N GLN A 334 -12.10 20.04 -8.17
CA GLN A 334 -10.70 19.62 -7.94
C GLN A 334 -9.77 20.23 -8.98
N GLU A 335 -8.77 20.94 -8.53
CA GLU A 335 -7.68 21.47 -9.38
C GLU A 335 -6.70 20.37 -9.82
N SER A 336 -6.76 19.18 -9.20
CA SER A 336 -5.92 18.04 -9.62
C SER A 336 -6.53 17.34 -10.83
N PRO A 337 -5.75 16.98 -11.84
CA PRO A 337 -6.25 16.36 -13.06
C PRO A 337 -6.85 14.97 -12.78
N PRO A 338 -7.82 14.52 -13.61
CA PRO A 338 -8.28 13.15 -13.59
C PRO A 338 -7.20 12.23 -14.18
N GLY A 339 -7.23 10.95 -13.82
CA GLY A 339 -6.29 9.98 -14.35
C GLY A 339 -5.96 8.91 -13.31
N ARG A 340 -4.94 8.12 -13.58
CA ARG A 340 -4.42 7.14 -12.62
C ARG A 340 -3.35 7.80 -11.75
N PRO A 341 -3.32 7.60 -10.42
CA PRO A 341 -2.25 8.12 -9.57
C PRO A 341 -0.86 7.83 -10.11
N ASP A 342 -0.56 6.60 -10.51
CA ASP A 342 0.76 6.25 -11.06
C ASP A 342 1.07 6.97 -12.37
N VAL A 343 0.10 7.10 -13.27
CA VAL A 343 0.31 7.86 -14.54
C VAL A 343 0.58 9.33 -14.25
N LEU A 344 -0.18 9.93 -13.33
CA LEU A 344 -0.02 11.33 -12.94
C LEU A 344 1.32 11.60 -12.22
N TYR A 345 1.83 10.58 -11.51
CA TYR A 345 3.07 10.68 -10.74
C TYR A 345 4.31 10.49 -11.60
N PHE A 346 4.33 9.44 -12.43
CA PHE A 346 5.51 9.07 -13.21
C PHE A 346 5.57 9.70 -14.60
N LEU A 347 4.43 10.20 -15.11
CA LEU A 347 4.34 10.86 -16.43
C LEU A 347 3.68 12.25 -16.30
N PRO A 348 4.19 13.14 -15.43
CA PRO A 348 3.58 14.45 -15.20
C PRO A 348 3.57 15.33 -16.45
N GLU A 349 4.49 15.12 -17.39
CA GLU A 349 4.60 15.85 -18.66
C GLU A 349 3.35 15.70 -19.52
N LEU A 350 2.60 14.59 -19.40
CA LEU A 350 1.34 14.40 -20.11
C LEU A 350 0.27 15.44 -19.71
N ASN A 351 0.44 16.05 -18.54
CA ASN A 351 -0.43 17.11 -18.04
C ASN A 351 0.25 18.50 -18.05
N GLY A 352 1.37 18.63 -18.73
CA GLY A 352 2.12 19.89 -18.84
C GLY A 352 2.73 20.37 -17.53
N VAL A 353 3.01 19.47 -16.58
CA VAL A 353 3.64 19.79 -15.29
C VAL A 353 4.92 18.99 -15.10
N ASN A 354 5.79 19.47 -14.20
CA ASN A 354 7.06 18.82 -13.85
C ASN A 354 6.97 18.16 -12.47
N SER A 355 7.81 17.16 -12.23
CA SER A 355 8.07 16.65 -10.89
C SER A 355 8.86 17.67 -10.07
N TYR A 356 8.52 17.76 -8.79
CA TYR A 356 9.20 18.59 -7.78
C TYR A 356 10.11 17.78 -6.85
N LEU A 357 10.42 16.54 -7.23
CA LEU A 357 11.38 15.72 -6.51
C LEU A 357 12.74 16.42 -6.53
N LYS A 358 13.41 16.45 -5.41
CA LYS A 358 14.75 17.00 -5.25
C LYS A 358 15.69 15.85 -5.05
N SER A 359 16.55 15.59 -6.02
CA SER A 359 17.54 14.52 -5.94
C SER A 359 18.38 14.69 -4.68
N VAL A 360 18.71 13.57 -4.09
CA VAL A 360 19.67 13.45 -3.00
C VAL A 360 20.77 12.55 -3.55
N ASP A 361 21.82 13.20 -4.06
CA ASP A 361 22.91 12.54 -4.82
C ASP A 361 24.07 12.11 -3.91
N ASP A 362 23.99 12.39 -2.61
CA ASP A 362 25.02 12.09 -1.63
C ASP A 362 24.57 10.94 -0.73
N ASP A 363 25.14 9.76 -0.96
CA ASP A 363 24.86 8.56 -0.17
C ASP A 363 25.30 8.74 1.29
N ASP A 364 26.34 9.53 1.58
CA ASP A 364 26.79 9.81 2.94
C ASP A 364 25.76 10.64 3.71
N GLU A 365 25.07 11.58 3.05
CA GLU A 365 23.98 12.33 3.66
C GLU A 365 22.81 11.43 4.02
N LEU A 366 22.45 10.48 3.16
CA LEU A 366 21.40 9.49 3.46
C LEU A 366 21.78 8.59 4.62
N LEU A 367 23.02 8.10 4.65
CA LEU A 367 23.53 7.25 5.73
C LEU A 367 23.51 7.98 7.09
N VAL A 368 23.98 9.22 7.14
CA VAL A 368 23.96 10.04 8.36
C VAL A 368 22.53 10.28 8.87
N ALA A 369 21.62 10.63 7.97
CA ALA A 369 20.22 10.87 8.33
C ALA A 369 19.56 9.57 8.83
N GLU A 370 19.86 8.43 8.22
CA GLU A 370 19.35 7.12 8.59
C GLU A 370 19.84 6.69 9.99
N GLU A 371 21.13 6.77 10.23
CA GLU A 371 21.75 6.36 11.51
C GLU A 371 21.21 7.18 12.68
N LEU A 372 21.08 8.50 12.49
CA LEU A 372 20.63 9.40 13.55
C LEU A 372 19.12 9.32 13.83
N CYS A 373 18.32 9.15 12.79
CA CYS A 373 16.88 9.35 12.86
C CYS A 373 16.03 8.08 12.73
N CYS A 374 16.56 7.01 12.14
CA CYS A 374 15.76 5.83 11.85
C CYS A 374 15.98 4.69 12.84
N GLU A 375 14.99 3.81 12.96
CA GLU A 375 15.15 2.49 13.56
C GLU A 375 15.83 1.56 12.56
N ASN A 376 16.78 0.75 13.01
CA ASN A 376 17.50 -0.17 12.12
C ASN A 376 16.59 -1.27 11.59
N HIS A 377 15.72 -1.77 12.47
CA HIS A 377 14.72 -2.78 12.15
C HIS A 377 13.38 -2.39 12.77
N VAL A 378 12.33 -2.41 11.97
CA VAL A 378 10.96 -2.26 12.48
C VAL A 378 10.48 -3.64 12.90
N MET A 379 10.50 -3.91 14.20
CA MET A 379 9.95 -5.16 14.74
C MET A 379 8.42 -5.09 14.71
N GLN A 380 7.79 -6.15 14.22
CA GLN A 380 6.33 -6.26 14.15
C GLN A 380 5.72 -6.70 15.49
N ALA A 381 6.48 -7.47 16.29
CA ALA A 381 6.17 -7.91 17.63
C ALA A 381 7.45 -7.91 18.47
N ASP A 382 7.35 -8.12 19.77
CA ASP A 382 8.53 -8.26 20.66
C ASP A 382 9.45 -9.39 20.18
N GLU A 383 10.77 -9.12 20.17
CA GLU A 383 11.76 -10.05 19.62
C GLU A 383 11.76 -11.40 20.34
N THR A 384 11.67 -11.36 21.68
CA THR A 384 11.62 -12.57 22.51
C THR A 384 10.36 -13.37 22.23
N PHE A 385 9.21 -12.67 22.03
CA PHE A 385 7.96 -13.31 21.65
C PHE A 385 8.06 -13.96 20.28
N VAL A 386 8.67 -13.28 19.30
CA VAL A 386 8.86 -13.81 17.94
C VAL A 386 9.70 -15.09 17.97
N GLU A 387 10.79 -15.12 18.75
CA GLU A 387 11.61 -16.32 18.91
C GLU A 387 10.82 -17.49 19.51
N LEU A 388 10.07 -17.24 20.58
CA LEU A 388 9.22 -18.24 21.23
C LEU A 388 8.13 -18.78 20.29
N ALA A 389 7.42 -17.89 19.62
CA ALA A 389 6.37 -18.27 18.67
C ALA A 389 6.93 -19.12 17.51
N GLN A 390 8.12 -18.80 17.02
CA GLN A 390 8.80 -19.58 15.98
C GLN A 390 9.22 -20.97 16.48
N MET A 391 9.68 -21.10 17.70
CA MET A 391 9.98 -22.41 18.31
C MET A 391 8.70 -23.26 18.35
N ILE A 392 7.59 -22.70 18.85
CA ILE A 392 6.29 -23.38 18.90
C ILE A 392 5.85 -23.81 17.51
N MET A 393 5.95 -22.93 16.52
CA MET A 393 5.59 -23.24 15.13
C MET A 393 6.41 -24.40 14.56
N ASN A 394 7.72 -24.42 14.80
CA ASN A 394 8.61 -25.46 14.32
C ASN A 394 8.33 -26.82 15.00
N ASP A 395 8.12 -26.82 16.32
CA ASP A 395 7.86 -28.04 17.09
C ASP A 395 6.51 -28.68 16.74
N ASN A 396 5.51 -27.86 16.36
CA ASN A 396 4.16 -28.30 16.02
C ASN A 396 3.86 -28.32 14.50
N ASN A 397 4.85 -28.06 13.64
CA ASN A 397 4.70 -27.97 12.19
C ASN A 397 3.63 -26.97 11.72
N LEU A 398 3.44 -25.87 12.46
CA LEU A 398 2.50 -24.82 12.10
C LEU A 398 3.03 -23.97 10.93
N GLN A 399 2.11 -23.54 10.07
CA GLN A 399 2.47 -22.81 8.85
C GLN A 399 2.19 -21.31 8.98
N ILE A 400 2.91 -20.50 8.22
CA ILE A 400 2.65 -19.06 8.10
C ILE A 400 1.28 -18.86 7.43
N PRO A 401 0.37 -18.08 8.05
CA PRO A 401 -1.00 -17.93 7.57
C PRO A 401 -1.06 -17.12 6.27
N ARG A 402 -1.99 -17.48 5.39
CA ARG A 402 -2.29 -16.79 4.14
C ARG A 402 -3.67 -16.14 4.13
N THR A 403 -4.53 -16.55 5.03
CA THR A 403 -5.91 -16.08 5.18
C THR A 403 -6.19 -15.65 6.62
N PRO A 404 -7.19 -14.79 6.87
CA PRO A 404 -7.59 -14.40 8.22
C PRO A 404 -7.98 -15.58 9.11
N VAL A 405 -8.62 -16.60 8.53
CA VAL A 405 -9.01 -17.83 9.26
C VAL A 405 -7.78 -18.63 9.67
N GLU A 406 -6.80 -18.81 8.78
CA GLU A 406 -5.54 -19.47 9.11
C GLU A 406 -4.77 -18.70 10.19
N ALA A 407 -4.81 -17.35 10.15
CA ALA A 407 -4.17 -16.51 11.15
C ALA A 407 -4.86 -16.64 12.53
N SER A 408 -6.19 -16.76 12.58
CA SER A 408 -6.92 -17.04 13.82
C SER A 408 -6.58 -18.41 14.40
N ASN A 409 -6.45 -19.41 13.55
CA ASN A 409 -6.06 -20.75 13.98
C ASN A 409 -4.62 -20.74 14.55
N LEU A 410 -3.68 -20.12 13.85
CA LEU A 410 -2.30 -19.97 14.33
C LEU A 410 -2.25 -19.20 15.65
N TYR A 411 -3.04 -18.12 15.77
CA TYR A 411 -3.15 -17.34 16.99
C TYR A 411 -3.60 -18.21 18.17
N SER A 412 -4.66 -19.01 17.99
CA SER A 412 -5.20 -19.88 19.04
C SER A 412 -4.18 -20.97 19.44
N GLU A 413 -3.50 -21.58 18.47
CA GLU A 413 -2.48 -22.61 18.72
C GLU A 413 -1.27 -22.05 19.46
N VAL A 414 -0.71 -20.92 19.01
CA VAL A 414 0.44 -20.29 19.67
C VAL A 414 0.07 -19.86 21.09
N LEU A 415 -1.09 -19.23 21.27
CA LEU A 415 -1.56 -18.82 22.59
C LEU A 415 -1.73 -20.01 23.53
N TYR A 416 -2.38 -21.09 23.09
CA TYR A 416 -2.57 -22.31 23.85
C TYR A 416 -1.25 -22.93 24.33
N HIS A 417 -0.26 -23.01 23.44
CA HIS A 417 1.05 -23.55 23.79
C HIS A 417 1.79 -22.69 24.80
N ILE A 418 1.74 -21.36 24.66
CA ILE A 418 2.39 -20.44 25.62
C ILE A 418 1.69 -20.54 27.00
N GLU A 419 0.36 -20.48 27.04
CA GLU A 419 -0.40 -20.59 28.29
C GLU A 419 -0.22 -21.94 29.00
N SER A 420 0.01 -23.01 28.25
CA SER A 420 0.32 -24.33 28.82
C SER A 420 1.73 -24.46 29.41
N MET A 421 2.63 -23.52 29.13
CA MET A 421 4.00 -23.45 29.66
C MET A 421 4.12 -22.61 30.95
N ILE A 422 3.09 -21.78 31.24
CA ILE A 422 3.02 -20.92 32.41
C ILE A 422 2.22 -21.62 33.52
#